data_b6c360446c5ffed56d54e86a5834d424
#
_entry.id   b6c360446c5ffed56d54e86a5834d424
#
_cell.length_a   1.000
_cell.length_b   1.000
_cell.length_c   1.000
_cell.angle_alpha   90.00
_cell.angle_beta   90.00
_cell.angle_gamma   90.00
#
_symmetry.space_group_name_H-M   'P 1'
#
loop_
_entity.id
_entity.type
_entity.pdbx_description
1 polymer ?
#
loop_
_entity_poly.entity_id
_entity_poly.type
_entity_poly.pdbx_seq_one_letter_code
_entity_poly.pdbx_strand_id
1 'polypeptide(L)'
;MALGGFDGAHIGHKILIDRAKSTGRIVGIMTISGGKSGKSLFTALERENIFRSHGIDFALELEFEEIKDMPPEEFIEFLEKECNAEIFVCGEDFRFGKGALGTPETIKALGKKVFVEKILYDGDDKVGSSLIKRCLEKGEMERANELLGFPFFLQGEVVKDRGVGAQIGFPTANIPYPEEKFPLEQGVYETRVFVDGKEYKSITNYGARPTFDNNKVVTETHLISYMGDLYGKNLQVQFIEKLRENKKFESVEKLKEQLEKDVRRVTKDD
;
A
#
# COMPACT_ATOMS: atom_id res chain seq x y z
N MET A 1 -12.81 -0.09 18.62
CA MET A 1 -12.71 -0.33 17.14
C MET A 1 -12.46 0.98 16.44
N ALA A 2 -11.49 1.04 15.52
CA ALA A 2 -11.27 2.20 14.66
C ALA A 2 -12.09 2.05 13.37
N LEU A 3 -12.77 3.13 12.97
CA LEU A 3 -13.68 3.17 11.83
C LEU A 3 -13.09 4.01 10.70
N GLY A 4 -12.97 3.44 9.50
CA GLY A 4 -12.43 4.12 8.33
C GLY A 4 -12.28 3.20 7.13
N GLY A 5 -11.87 3.73 5.98
CA GLY A 5 -11.67 2.94 4.77
C GLY A 5 -10.42 2.06 4.79
N PHE A 6 -9.42 2.42 5.56
CA PHE A 6 -8.13 1.71 5.77
C PHE A 6 -7.54 1.02 4.51
N ASP A 7 -7.55 1.73 3.38
CA ASP A 7 -6.91 1.27 2.13
C ASP A 7 -5.36 1.13 2.27
N GLY A 8 -4.84 1.53 3.40
CA GLY A 8 -3.48 1.44 3.92
C GLY A 8 -3.45 2.18 5.25
N ALA A 9 -2.53 1.82 6.15
CA ALA A 9 -2.44 2.47 7.46
C ALA A 9 -1.58 3.74 7.40
N HIS A 10 -1.91 4.69 6.49
CA HIS A 10 -1.22 5.97 6.35
C HIS A 10 -1.22 6.79 7.66
N ILE A 11 -0.40 7.84 7.76
CA ILE A 11 -0.20 8.62 8.99
C ILE A 11 -1.51 9.16 9.59
N GLY A 12 -2.51 9.50 8.78
CA GLY A 12 -3.84 9.86 9.27
C GLY A 12 -4.59 8.71 9.92
N HIS A 13 -4.49 7.49 9.37
CA HIS A 13 -5.05 6.29 9.98
C HIS A 13 -4.29 5.88 11.26
N LYS A 14 -2.97 6.12 11.30
CA LYS A 14 -2.16 5.84 12.46
C LYS A 14 -2.66 6.58 13.71
N ILE A 15 -3.13 7.81 13.57
CA ILE A 15 -3.74 8.58 14.68
C ILE A 15 -4.93 7.82 15.29
N LEU A 16 -5.80 7.26 14.44
CA LEU A 16 -6.96 6.49 14.91
C LEU A 16 -6.53 5.19 15.59
N ILE A 17 -5.54 4.50 15.02
CA ILE A 17 -4.99 3.25 15.58
C ILE A 17 -4.34 3.52 16.94
N ASP A 18 -3.50 4.56 17.04
CA ASP A 18 -2.83 4.94 18.29
C ASP A 18 -3.85 5.34 19.35
N ARG A 19 -4.91 6.06 18.98
CA ARG A 19 -6.04 6.37 19.89
C ARG A 19 -6.73 5.10 20.36
N ALA A 20 -7.02 4.16 19.47
CA ALA A 20 -7.65 2.89 19.83
C ALA A 20 -6.78 2.11 20.82
N LYS A 21 -5.46 2.01 20.57
CA LYS A 21 -4.49 1.37 21.46
C LYS A 21 -4.43 2.03 22.85
N SER A 22 -4.54 3.35 22.91
CA SER A 22 -4.50 4.09 24.18
C SER A 22 -5.65 3.73 25.14
N THR A 23 -6.67 3.03 24.65
CA THR A 23 -7.77 2.54 25.49
C THR A 23 -7.40 1.31 26.31
N GLY A 24 -6.28 0.66 26.03
CA GLY A 24 -5.84 -0.58 26.69
C GLY A 24 -6.73 -1.80 26.40
N ARG A 25 -7.56 -1.75 25.36
CA ARG A 25 -8.46 -2.82 24.92
C ARG A 25 -7.92 -3.50 23.68
N ILE A 26 -8.52 -4.64 23.30
CA ILE A 26 -8.32 -5.27 22.00
C ILE A 26 -8.65 -4.27 20.89
N VAL A 27 -7.74 -4.12 19.94
CA VAL A 27 -7.85 -3.15 18.86
C VAL A 27 -8.33 -3.81 17.58
N GLY A 28 -9.58 -3.54 17.24
CA GLY A 28 -10.12 -3.87 15.93
C GLY A 28 -10.17 -2.67 15.00
N ILE A 29 -10.08 -2.91 13.70
CA ILE A 29 -10.41 -1.94 12.66
C ILE A 29 -11.59 -2.44 11.82
N MET A 30 -12.39 -1.51 11.32
CA MET A 30 -13.37 -1.77 10.27
C MET A 30 -12.86 -1.16 8.98
N THR A 31 -12.77 -1.96 7.93
CA THR A 31 -12.39 -1.54 6.58
C THR A 31 -13.47 -1.89 5.57
N ILE A 32 -13.51 -1.18 4.45
CA ILE A 32 -14.54 -1.35 3.42
C ILE A 32 -13.87 -1.74 2.10
N SER A 33 -14.35 -2.82 1.49
CA SER A 33 -14.01 -3.25 0.14
C SER A 33 -15.16 -2.99 -0.85
N GLY A 34 -14.89 -3.11 -2.17
CA GLY A 34 -15.92 -2.95 -3.21
C GLY A 34 -16.48 -1.53 -3.39
N GLY A 35 -15.95 -0.52 -2.71
CA GLY A 35 -16.43 0.86 -2.79
C GLY A 35 -16.02 1.59 -4.08
N LYS A 36 -16.46 2.85 -4.22
CA LYS A 36 -16.26 3.72 -5.40
C LYS A 36 -14.78 4.02 -5.75
N SER A 37 -13.83 3.60 -4.93
CA SER A 37 -12.43 4.06 -5.01
C SER A 37 -11.59 3.39 -6.10
N GLY A 38 -12.14 2.46 -6.89
CA GLY A 38 -11.35 1.74 -7.88
C GLY A 38 -10.25 0.88 -7.24
N LYS A 39 -9.03 0.95 -7.80
CA LYS A 39 -7.88 0.15 -7.32
C LYS A 39 -7.42 0.60 -5.93
N SER A 40 -7.06 -0.38 -5.09
CA SER A 40 -6.55 -0.16 -3.73
C SER A 40 -5.05 0.14 -3.71
N LEU A 41 -4.57 0.91 -2.73
CA LEU A 41 -3.14 1.14 -2.52
C LEU A 41 -2.39 -0.18 -2.28
N PHE A 42 -3.01 -1.08 -1.51
CA PHE A 42 -2.45 -2.36 -1.14
C PHE A 42 -3.47 -3.49 -1.37
N THR A 43 -2.99 -4.67 -1.74
CA THR A 43 -3.81 -5.88 -1.82
C THR A 43 -4.32 -6.29 -0.43
N ALA A 44 -5.30 -7.18 -0.37
CA ALA A 44 -5.82 -7.69 0.91
C ALA A 44 -4.71 -8.29 1.79
N LEU A 45 -3.82 -9.11 1.19
CA LEU A 45 -2.69 -9.71 1.89
C LEU A 45 -1.69 -8.65 2.40
N GLU A 46 -1.38 -7.65 1.59
CA GLU A 46 -0.49 -6.55 2.00
C GLU A 46 -1.12 -5.71 3.13
N ARG A 47 -2.43 -5.43 3.06
CA ARG A 47 -3.14 -4.75 4.16
C ARG A 47 -3.10 -5.55 5.46
N GLU A 48 -3.32 -6.87 5.40
CA GLU A 48 -3.22 -7.73 6.59
C GLU A 48 -1.84 -7.62 7.24
N ASN A 49 -0.77 -7.66 6.46
CA ASN A 49 0.60 -7.50 6.97
C ASN A 49 0.84 -6.11 7.58
N ILE A 50 0.33 -5.05 6.93
CA ILE A 50 0.39 -3.68 7.48
C ILE A 50 -0.36 -3.61 8.80
N PHE A 51 -1.57 -4.12 8.89
CA PHE A 51 -2.37 -4.08 10.11
C PHE A 51 -1.70 -4.86 11.25
N ARG A 52 -1.16 -6.03 10.96
CA ARG A 52 -0.39 -6.84 11.91
C ARG A 52 0.84 -6.09 12.42
N SER A 53 1.61 -5.43 11.54
CA SER A 53 2.78 -4.64 11.93
C SER A 53 2.44 -3.44 12.81
N HIS A 54 1.23 -2.90 12.66
CA HIS A 54 0.69 -1.84 13.51
C HIS A 54 0.07 -2.35 14.82
N GLY A 55 0.13 -3.66 15.11
CA GLY A 55 -0.39 -4.27 16.33
C GLY A 55 -1.91 -4.15 16.43
N ILE A 56 -2.60 -4.33 15.33
CA ILE A 56 -4.04 -4.47 15.25
C ILE A 56 -4.38 -5.95 15.48
N ASP A 57 -5.28 -6.22 16.41
CA ASP A 57 -5.61 -7.58 16.82
C ASP A 57 -6.54 -8.27 15.81
N PHE A 58 -7.47 -7.51 15.20
CA PHE A 58 -8.35 -8.02 14.15
C PHE A 58 -8.82 -6.91 13.19
N ALA A 59 -9.18 -7.30 11.98
CA ALA A 59 -9.81 -6.43 10.98
C ALA A 59 -11.13 -7.05 10.53
N LEU A 60 -12.20 -6.24 10.56
CA LEU A 60 -13.49 -6.57 9.95
C LEU A 60 -13.55 -5.90 8.58
N GLU A 61 -13.49 -6.69 7.52
CA GLU A 61 -13.68 -6.21 6.15
C GLU A 61 -15.15 -6.36 5.76
N LEU A 62 -15.76 -5.26 5.34
CA LEU A 62 -17.17 -5.20 4.92
C LEU A 62 -17.25 -4.84 3.44
N GLU A 63 -18.04 -5.59 2.69
CA GLU A 63 -18.36 -5.25 1.32
C GLU A 63 -19.29 -4.04 1.27
N PHE A 64 -18.94 -3.02 0.49
CA PHE A 64 -19.73 -1.78 0.41
C PHE A 64 -21.19 -2.06 0.02
N GLU A 65 -21.41 -2.98 -0.92
CA GLU A 65 -22.76 -3.35 -1.40
C GLU A 65 -23.64 -3.93 -0.29
N GLU A 66 -23.06 -4.60 0.71
CA GLU A 66 -23.80 -5.20 1.84
C GLU A 66 -24.25 -4.17 2.87
N ILE A 67 -23.47 -3.08 3.03
CA ILE A 67 -23.69 -2.09 4.09
C ILE A 67 -24.24 -0.75 3.59
N LYS A 68 -24.25 -0.48 2.27
CA LYS A 68 -24.60 0.84 1.70
C LYS A 68 -26.01 1.32 2.03
N ASP A 69 -26.95 0.37 2.20
CA ASP A 69 -28.37 0.66 2.49
C ASP A 69 -28.72 0.47 3.98
N MET A 70 -27.76 0.09 4.81
CA MET A 70 -27.94 -0.12 6.25
C MET A 70 -28.15 1.23 6.96
N PRO A 71 -29.24 1.41 7.73
CA PRO A 71 -29.40 2.60 8.56
C PRO A 71 -28.22 2.83 9.51
N PRO A 72 -27.88 4.09 9.84
CA PRO A 72 -26.75 4.37 10.72
C PRO A 72 -26.80 3.67 12.07
N GLU A 73 -27.99 3.58 12.66
CA GLU A 73 -28.23 2.94 13.95
C GLU A 73 -27.93 1.44 13.87
N GLU A 74 -28.48 0.79 12.86
CA GLU A 74 -28.26 -0.66 12.61
C GLU A 74 -26.79 -0.97 12.34
N PHE A 75 -26.08 -0.07 11.65
CA PHE A 75 -24.66 -0.23 11.39
C PHE A 75 -23.83 -0.26 12.68
N ILE A 76 -24.12 0.60 13.63
CA ILE A 76 -23.43 0.61 14.93
C ILE A 76 -23.79 -0.62 15.76
N GLU A 77 -25.07 -1.01 15.80
CA GLU A 77 -25.54 -2.22 16.47
C GLU A 77 -24.90 -3.49 15.86
N PHE A 78 -24.75 -3.53 14.53
CA PHE A 78 -24.05 -4.59 13.83
C PHE A 78 -22.59 -4.72 14.31
N LEU A 79 -21.84 -3.61 14.35
CA LEU A 79 -20.46 -3.62 14.81
C LEU A 79 -20.32 -4.05 16.29
N GLU A 80 -21.26 -3.66 17.14
CA GLU A 80 -21.31 -4.13 18.54
C GLU A 80 -21.55 -5.62 18.62
N LYS A 81 -22.51 -6.12 17.87
CA LYS A 81 -22.89 -7.53 17.89
C LYS A 81 -21.80 -8.44 17.34
N GLU A 82 -21.26 -8.09 16.17
CA GLU A 82 -20.30 -8.95 15.46
C GLU A 82 -18.87 -8.87 16.06
N CYS A 83 -18.50 -7.71 16.61
CA CYS A 83 -17.14 -7.47 17.10
C CYS A 83 -17.06 -7.21 18.61
N ASN A 84 -18.17 -7.21 19.32
CA ASN A 84 -18.23 -6.78 20.73
C ASN A 84 -17.59 -5.40 20.93
N ALA A 85 -17.87 -4.46 20.02
CA ALA A 85 -17.23 -3.15 19.99
C ALA A 85 -17.81 -2.24 21.09
N GLU A 86 -17.03 -1.96 22.13
CA GLU A 86 -17.43 -1.10 23.26
C GLU A 86 -17.08 0.37 23.05
N ILE A 87 -16.02 0.63 22.28
CA ILE A 87 -15.46 1.97 22.08
C ILE A 87 -15.17 2.15 20.59
N PHE A 88 -15.62 3.27 20.02
CA PHE A 88 -15.37 3.63 18.63
C PHE A 88 -14.32 4.74 18.54
N VAL A 89 -13.53 4.73 17.47
CA VAL A 89 -12.56 5.79 17.14
C VAL A 89 -12.72 6.12 15.66
N CYS A 90 -12.92 7.38 15.33
CA CYS A 90 -13.08 7.80 13.94
C CYS A 90 -12.55 9.23 13.70
N GLY A 91 -12.38 9.63 12.45
CA GLY A 91 -12.13 11.00 12.08
C GLY A 91 -13.39 11.87 12.18
N GLU A 92 -13.24 13.18 12.32
CA GLU A 92 -14.35 14.13 12.41
C GLU A 92 -15.22 14.17 11.12
N ASP A 93 -14.67 13.74 10.00
CA ASP A 93 -15.38 13.66 8.73
C ASP A 93 -15.94 12.25 8.43
N PHE A 94 -15.87 11.32 9.38
CA PHE A 94 -16.36 9.97 9.16
C PHE A 94 -17.86 9.97 8.87
N ARG A 95 -18.24 9.24 7.82
CA ARG A 95 -19.63 9.08 7.40
C ARG A 95 -19.93 7.60 7.17
N PHE A 96 -21.10 7.15 7.58
CA PHE A 96 -21.50 5.75 7.47
C PHE A 96 -23.00 5.59 7.31
N GLY A 97 -23.42 4.35 7.04
CA GLY A 97 -24.80 4.00 6.86
C GLY A 97 -25.42 4.55 5.55
N LYS A 98 -26.68 4.30 5.38
CA LYS A 98 -27.44 4.68 4.17
C LYS A 98 -27.30 6.16 3.86
N GLY A 99 -26.90 6.45 2.61
CA GLY A 99 -26.73 7.82 2.15
C GLY A 99 -25.63 8.61 2.89
N ALA A 100 -24.72 7.93 3.62
CA ALA A 100 -23.69 8.56 4.45
C ALA A 100 -24.26 9.53 5.52
N LEU A 101 -25.45 9.24 6.04
CA LEU A 101 -26.16 10.08 7.03
C LEU A 101 -25.58 9.93 8.44
N GLY A 102 -24.95 8.79 8.75
CA GLY A 102 -24.29 8.56 10.04
C GLY A 102 -23.05 9.43 10.21
N THR A 103 -22.87 10.01 11.38
CA THR A 103 -21.75 10.88 11.76
C THR A 103 -21.22 10.48 13.15
N PRO A 104 -20.07 10.99 13.59
CA PRO A 104 -19.62 10.77 14.97
C PRO A 104 -20.65 11.20 16.02
N GLU A 105 -21.46 12.23 15.74
CA GLU A 105 -22.55 12.69 16.62
C GLU A 105 -23.67 11.67 16.71
N THR A 106 -23.98 10.95 15.62
CA THR A 106 -24.93 9.83 15.62
C THR A 106 -24.49 8.74 16.61
N ILE A 107 -23.18 8.39 16.59
CA ILE A 107 -22.63 7.39 17.54
C ILE A 107 -22.80 7.86 19.00
N LYS A 108 -22.54 9.14 19.27
CA LYS A 108 -22.76 9.74 20.60
C LYS A 108 -24.22 9.74 21.01
N ALA A 109 -25.12 10.08 20.10
CA ALA A 109 -26.57 10.11 20.35
C ALA A 109 -27.14 8.72 20.68
N LEU A 110 -26.53 7.65 20.15
CA LEU A 110 -26.83 6.26 20.51
C LEU A 110 -26.26 5.86 21.89
N GLY A 111 -25.67 6.78 22.65
CA GLY A 111 -25.08 6.51 23.96
C GLY A 111 -23.76 5.76 23.94
N LYS A 112 -23.10 5.66 22.76
CA LYS A 112 -21.87 4.90 22.62
C LYS A 112 -20.65 5.77 22.90
N LYS A 113 -19.60 5.15 23.45
CA LYS A 113 -18.33 5.83 23.66
C LYS A 113 -17.57 5.96 22.33
N VAL A 114 -17.30 7.19 21.90
CA VAL A 114 -16.57 7.48 20.67
C VAL A 114 -15.50 8.54 20.91
N PHE A 115 -14.31 8.29 20.38
CA PHE A 115 -13.24 9.28 20.26
C PHE A 115 -13.22 9.78 18.81
N VAL A 116 -13.18 11.10 18.66
CA VAL A 116 -13.18 11.76 17.35
C VAL A 116 -11.87 12.50 17.19
N GLU A 117 -11.09 12.09 16.20
CA GLU A 117 -9.79 12.69 15.93
C GLU A 117 -9.90 13.70 14.78
N LYS A 118 -9.05 14.72 14.83
CA LYS A 118 -8.98 15.74 13.80
C LYS A 118 -8.35 15.17 12.53
N ILE A 119 -8.76 15.72 11.38
CA ILE A 119 -8.16 15.39 10.10
C ILE A 119 -6.74 15.94 10.05
N LEU A 120 -5.82 15.11 9.56
CA LEU A 120 -4.46 15.54 9.26
C LEU A 120 -4.42 16.15 7.86
N TYR A 121 -3.80 17.31 7.74
CA TYR A 121 -3.57 18.00 6.48
C TYR A 121 -2.07 18.09 6.18
N ASP A 122 -1.76 18.11 4.89
CA ASP A 122 -0.46 18.40 4.33
C ASP A 122 -0.60 19.59 3.39
N GLY A 123 -0.26 20.79 3.88
CA GLY A 123 -0.68 22.04 3.26
C GLY A 123 -2.20 22.15 3.24
N ASP A 124 -2.76 22.33 2.05
CA ASP A 124 -4.21 22.41 1.84
C ASP A 124 -4.86 21.04 1.55
N ASP A 125 -4.08 20.01 1.34
CA ASP A 125 -4.57 18.67 1.00
C ASP A 125 -4.81 17.84 2.27
N LYS A 126 -5.99 17.19 2.34
CA LYS A 126 -6.27 16.18 3.35
C LYS A 126 -5.38 14.97 3.16
N VAL A 127 -4.66 14.54 4.20
CA VAL A 127 -3.90 13.29 4.19
C VAL A 127 -4.85 12.09 4.08
N GLY A 128 -4.70 11.32 3.02
CA GLY A 128 -5.55 10.17 2.74
C GLY A 128 -5.14 9.42 1.47
N SER A 129 -5.79 8.30 1.21
CA SER A 129 -5.47 7.44 0.05
C SER A 129 -5.50 8.19 -1.29
N SER A 130 -6.40 9.17 -1.46
CA SER A 130 -6.48 9.95 -2.71
C SER A 130 -5.24 10.82 -2.94
N LEU A 131 -4.68 11.44 -1.89
CA LEU A 131 -3.44 12.22 -2.00
C LEU A 131 -2.26 11.29 -2.32
N ILE A 132 -2.16 10.16 -1.62
CA ILE A 132 -1.11 9.16 -1.86
C ILE A 132 -1.18 8.64 -3.30
N LYS A 133 -2.37 8.29 -3.80
CA LYS A 133 -2.58 7.85 -5.19
C LYS A 133 -2.09 8.89 -6.20
N ARG A 134 -2.37 10.18 -5.98
CA ARG A 134 -1.85 11.27 -6.83
C ARG A 134 -0.30 11.33 -6.83
N CYS A 135 0.34 11.12 -5.68
CA CYS A 135 1.80 11.06 -5.61
C CYS A 135 2.36 9.87 -6.40
N LEU A 136 1.74 8.69 -6.27
CA LEU A 136 2.15 7.48 -7.00
C LEU A 136 2.01 7.65 -8.53
N GLU A 137 0.91 8.28 -8.99
CA GLU A 137 0.67 8.59 -10.42
C GLU A 137 1.71 9.54 -11.01
N LYS A 138 2.28 10.43 -10.19
CA LYS A 138 3.31 11.39 -10.60
C LYS A 138 4.75 10.88 -10.38
N GLY A 139 4.92 9.70 -9.80
CA GLY A 139 6.23 9.17 -9.43
C GLY A 139 6.88 9.88 -8.23
N GLU A 140 6.12 10.66 -7.46
CA GLU A 140 6.54 11.34 -6.23
C GLU A 140 6.63 10.33 -5.07
N MET A 141 7.52 9.35 -5.21
CA MET A 141 7.57 8.18 -4.32
C MET A 141 7.93 8.54 -2.88
N GLU A 142 8.92 9.41 -2.69
CA GLU A 142 9.35 9.87 -1.37
C GLU A 142 8.19 10.53 -0.62
N ARG A 143 7.44 11.38 -1.33
CA ARG A 143 6.25 12.03 -0.77
C ARG A 143 5.14 11.05 -0.42
N ALA A 144 4.89 10.05 -1.30
CA ALA A 144 3.95 8.98 -0.99
C ALA A 144 4.35 8.20 0.27
N ASN A 145 5.65 7.92 0.44
CA ASN A 145 6.20 7.22 1.60
C ASN A 145 6.08 8.05 2.90
N GLU A 146 6.32 9.36 2.84
CA GLU A 146 6.09 10.25 3.99
C GLU A 146 4.62 10.23 4.43
N LEU A 147 3.67 10.30 3.49
CA LEU A 147 2.24 10.27 3.78
C LEU A 147 1.77 8.89 4.27
N LEU A 148 2.39 7.82 3.82
CA LEU A 148 2.16 6.46 4.32
C LEU A 148 2.76 6.28 5.73
N GLY A 149 3.92 6.89 6.00
CA GLY A 149 4.74 6.65 7.19
C GLY A 149 5.61 5.39 7.10
N PHE A 150 5.64 4.76 5.93
CA PHE A 150 6.47 3.61 5.57
C PHE A 150 6.62 3.53 4.05
N PRO A 151 7.65 2.84 3.51
CA PRO A 151 7.81 2.69 2.07
C PRO A 151 6.63 1.97 1.41
N PHE A 152 6.09 2.53 0.32
CA PHE A 152 5.15 1.81 -0.53
C PHE A 152 5.82 0.53 -1.04
N PHE A 153 5.11 -0.59 -1.07
CA PHE A 153 5.70 -1.86 -1.44
C PHE A 153 4.79 -2.72 -2.31
N LEU A 154 5.40 -3.64 -3.04
CA LEU A 154 4.77 -4.76 -3.72
C LEU A 154 5.19 -6.05 -3.02
N GLN A 155 4.23 -6.91 -2.71
CA GLN A 155 4.51 -8.26 -2.20
C GLN A 155 3.97 -9.32 -3.17
N GLY A 156 4.82 -10.31 -3.47
CA GLY A 156 4.40 -11.40 -4.34
C GLY A 156 5.46 -12.47 -4.56
N GLU A 157 5.06 -13.55 -5.20
CA GLU A 157 5.94 -14.65 -5.57
C GLU A 157 6.79 -14.30 -6.79
N VAL A 158 8.07 -14.62 -6.73
CA VAL A 158 9.00 -14.48 -7.85
C VAL A 158 8.73 -15.56 -8.88
N VAL A 159 8.32 -15.13 -10.07
CA VAL A 159 8.01 -16.04 -11.19
C VAL A 159 9.17 -16.12 -12.19
N LYS A 160 9.25 -17.26 -12.90
CA LYS A 160 10.19 -17.43 -14.01
C LYS A 160 9.81 -16.54 -15.19
N ASP A 161 10.81 -15.92 -15.79
CA ASP A 161 10.67 -15.13 -17.00
C ASP A 161 11.81 -15.44 -18.00
N ARG A 162 11.91 -14.67 -19.10
CA ARG A 162 12.86 -14.89 -20.20
C ARG A 162 14.35 -14.85 -19.80
N GLY A 163 14.67 -14.33 -18.61
CA GLY A 163 16.04 -14.31 -18.08
C GLY A 163 17.02 -13.40 -18.84
N VAL A 164 16.54 -12.41 -19.59
CA VAL A 164 17.39 -11.50 -20.38
C VAL A 164 18.36 -10.75 -19.48
N GLY A 165 17.93 -10.30 -18.30
CA GLY A 165 18.79 -9.61 -17.33
C GLY A 165 19.98 -10.47 -16.88
N ALA A 166 19.77 -11.76 -16.64
CA ALA A 166 20.83 -12.70 -16.25
C ALA A 166 21.91 -12.84 -17.33
N GLN A 167 21.55 -12.83 -18.60
CA GLN A 167 22.48 -12.94 -19.73
C GLN A 167 23.45 -11.76 -19.83
N ILE A 168 23.04 -10.59 -19.32
CA ILE A 168 23.85 -9.35 -19.34
C ILE A 168 24.50 -9.03 -18.00
N GLY A 169 24.38 -9.93 -17.01
CA GLY A 169 24.97 -9.78 -15.68
C GLY A 169 24.11 -9.05 -14.66
N PHE A 170 22.83 -8.81 -14.96
CA PHE A 170 21.85 -8.17 -14.07
C PHE A 170 20.64 -9.10 -13.87
N PRO A 171 20.77 -10.22 -13.16
CA PRO A 171 19.64 -11.11 -12.89
C PRO A 171 18.53 -10.35 -12.15
N THR A 172 17.26 -10.58 -12.57
CA THR A 172 16.09 -9.92 -12.01
C THR A 172 15.09 -10.92 -11.42
N ALA A 173 14.52 -10.58 -10.27
CA ALA A 173 13.33 -11.19 -9.72
C ALA A 173 12.10 -10.52 -10.37
N ASN A 174 11.23 -11.34 -10.96
CA ASN A 174 10.02 -10.86 -11.62
C ASN A 174 8.82 -11.14 -10.74
N ILE A 175 8.11 -10.11 -10.31
CA ILE A 175 6.91 -10.21 -9.50
C ILE A 175 5.76 -9.62 -10.31
N PRO A 176 4.67 -10.38 -10.58
CA PRO A 176 3.49 -9.85 -11.24
C PRO A 176 2.88 -8.71 -10.42
N TYR A 177 2.54 -7.59 -11.09
CA TYR A 177 1.84 -6.49 -10.41
C TYR A 177 0.35 -6.80 -10.38
N PRO A 178 -0.31 -6.83 -9.19
CA PRO A 178 -1.72 -7.18 -9.07
C PRO A 178 -2.62 -6.16 -9.76
N GLU A 179 -3.66 -6.65 -10.46
CA GLU A 179 -4.58 -5.78 -11.21
C GLU A 179 -5.41 -4.86 -10.30
N GLU A 180 -5.74 -5.32 -9.10
CA GLU A 180 -6.48 -4.59 -8.08
C GLU A 180 -5.64 -3.54 -7.36
N LYS A 181 -4.30 -3.60 -7.46
CA LYS A 181 -3.38 -2.66 -6.84
C LYS A 181 -3.28 -1.37 -7.65
N PHE A 182 -3.22 -0.23 -6.96
CA PHE A 182 -3.08 1.07 -7.60
C PHE A 182 -1.74 1.18 -8.36
N PRO A 183 -1.75 1.61 -9.63
CA PRO A 183 -0.55 1.66 -10.45
C PRO A 183 0.42 2.76 -9.99
N LEU A 184 1.69 2.56 -10.30
CA LEU A 184 2.73 3.58 -10.19
C LEU A 184 2.91 4.30 -11.53
N GLU A 185 3.53 5.47 -11.49
CA GLU A 185 4.16 6.04 -12.69
C GLU A 185 5.22 5.06 -13.22
N GLN A 186 5.23 4.82 -14.53
CA GLN A 186 6.21 3.90 -15.13
C GLN A 186 7.63 4.47 -15.01
N GLY A 187 8.59 3.61 -14.69
CA GLY A 187 9.96 4.06 -14.50
C GLY A 187 10.86 3.03 -13.84
N VAL A 188 12.07 3.47 -13.58
CA VAL A 188 13.07 2.73 -12.81
C VAL A 188 13.17 3.36 -11.42
N TYR A 189 13.10 2.52 -10.41
CA TYR A 189 13.06 2.92 -9.01
C TYR A 189 14.24 2.36 -8.22
N GLU A 190 14.74 3.14 -7.27
CA GLU A 190 15.45 2.57 -6.14
C GLU A 190 14.47 1.80 -5.27
N THR A 191 14.87 0.60 -4.89
CA THR A 191 14.04 -0.27 -4.06
C THR A 191 14.88 -0.98 -3.01
N ARG A 192 14.22 -1.54 -2.00
CA ARG A 192 14.82 -2.42 -0.99
C ARG A 192 14.05 -3.72 -0.91
N VAL A 193 14.78 -4.82 -0.79
CA VAL A 193 14.20 -6.16 -0.68
C VAL A 193 14.80 -6.88 0.51
N PHE A 194 13.96 -7.51 1.31
CA PHE A 194 14.42 -8.37 2.42
C PHE A 194 14.40 -9.83 1.97
N VAL A 195 15.55 -10.49 2.07
CA VAL A 195 15.69 -11.92 1.80
C VAL A 195 16.32 -12.58 3.03
N ASP A 196 15.61 -13.54 3.60
CA ASP A 196 16.08 -14.29 4.77
C ASP A 196 16.54 -13.36 5.94
N GLY A 197 15.81 -12.26 6.16
CA GLY A 197 16.07 -11.26 7.20
C GLY A 197 17.17 -10.24 6.89
N LYS A 198 17.84 -10.32 5.74
CA LYS A 198 18.84 -9.37 5.30
C LYS A 198 18.27 -8.43 4.24
N GLU A 199 18.53 -7.12 4.41
CA GLU A 199 18.18 -6.08 3.43
C GLU A 199 19.17 -6.05 2.27
N TYR A 200 18.64 -5.93 1.05
CA TYR A 200 19.39 -5.72 -0.18
C TYR A 200 18.87 -4.46 -0.87
N LYS A 201 19.78 -3.51 -1.14
CA LYS A 201 19.52 -2.42 -2.09
C LYS A 201 19.23 -3.03 -3.45
N SER A 202 18.29 -2.47 -4.17
CA SER A 202 17.85 -3.03 -5.44
C SER A 202 17.37 -1.95 -6.40
N ILE A 203 17.26 -2.29 -7.66
CA ILE A 203 16.72 -1.45 -8.72
C ILE A 203 15.55 -2.19 -9.33
N THR A 204 14.40 -1.53 -9.39
CA THR A 204 13.18 -2.10 -9.95
C THR A 204 12.73 -1.33 -11.17
N ASN A 205 12.59 -2.03 -12.28
CA ASN A 205 11.90 -1.56 -13.47
C ASN A 205 10.40 -1.86 -13.32
N TYR A 206 9.56 -0.83 -13.30
CA TYR A 206 8.11 -0.93 -13.34
C TYR A 206 7.59 -0.38 -14.67
N GLY A 207 6.88 -1.20 -15.43
CA GLY A 207 6.34 -0.76 -16.71
C GLY A 207 5.66 -1.84 -17.52
N ALA A 208 4.95 -1.40 -18.57
CA ALA A 208 4.32 -2.32 -19.51
C ALA A 208 5.37 -2.97 -20.41
N ARG A 209 5.25 -4.28 -20.61
CA ARG A 209 5.99 -4.95 -21.70
C ARG A 209 5.20 -4.82 -23.00
N PRO A 210 5.80 -4.32 -24.08
CA PRO A 210 5.18 -4.38 -25.40
C PRO A 210 5.28 -5.83 -25.93
N THR A 211 4.35 -6.68 -25.53
CA THR A 211 4.16 -8.01 -26.11
C THR A 211 2.80 -8.07 -26.83
N PHE A 212 2.67 -8.94 -27.84
CA PHE A 212 1.51 -9.05 -28.73
C PHE A 212 0.18 -9.41 -28.03
N ASP A 213 0.22 -9.82 -26.76
CA ASP A 213 -0.96 -10.12 -25.96
C ASP A 213 -0.84 -9.47 -24.57
N ASN A 214 -1.59 -8.41 -24.38
CA ASN A 214 -1.78 -7.65 -23.14
C ASN A 214 -0.60 -6.78 -22.69
N ASN A 215 -0.88 -5.49 -22.49
CA ASN A 215 -0.07 -4.49 -21.76
C ASN A 215 0.06 -4.84 -20.26
N LYS A 216 0.46 -6.08 -19.93
CA LYS A 216 0.69 -6.46 -18.53
C LYS A 216 1.87 -5.67 -17.99
N VAL A 217 1.60 -4.94 -16.92
CA VAL A 217 2.65 -4.29 -16.15
C VAL A 217 3.46 -5.36 -15.42
N VAL A 218 4.78 -5.26 -15.52
CA VAL A 218 5.71 -6.16 -14.84
C VAL A 218 6.61 -5.36 -13.91
N THR A 219 7.07 -6.04 -12.89
CA THR A 219 8.02 -5.53 -11.91
C THR A 219 9.25 -6.41 -11.95
N GLU A 220 10.35 -5.88 -12.48
CA GLU A 220 11.63 -6.58 -12.63
C GLU A 220 12.64 -5.97 -11.66
N THR A 221 13.01 -6.69 -10.62
CA THR A 221 13.86 -6.21 -9.53
C THR A 221 15.23 -6.88 -9.56
N HIS A 222 16.29 -6.09 -9.76
CA HIS A 222 17.68 -6.52 -9.62
C HIS A 222 18.17 -6.23 -8.20
N LEU A 223 18.44 -7.29 -7.41
CA LEU A 223 19.02 -7.16 -6.08
C LEU A 223 20.54 -7.02 -6.19
N ILE A 224 21.08 -5.90 -5.72
CA ILE A 224 22.51 -5.58 -5.79
C ILE A 224 23.29 -6.51 -4.85
N SER A 225 24.33 -7.15 -5.36
CA SER A 225 25.18 -8.09 -4.61
C SER A 225 24.48 -9.33 -4.04
N TYR A 226 23.27 -9.65 -4.49
CA TYR A 226 22.62 -10.90 -4.15
C TYR A 226 23.08 -12.03 -5.10
N MET A 227 23.46 -13.15 -4.51
CA MET A 227 23.85 -14.36 -5.25
C MET A 227 23.05 -15.56 -4.73
N GLY A 228 21.94 -15.85 -5.38
CA GLY A 228 21.08 -16.96 -4.99
C GLY A 228 19.86 -17.09 -5.88
N ASP A 229 19.11 -18.17 -5.69
CA ASP A 229 17.86 -18.40 -6.39
C ASP A 229 16.70 -17.77 -5.59
N LEU A 230 15.86 -16.98 -6.27
CA LEU A 230 14.69 -16.34 -5.70
C LEU A 230 13.38 -16.91 -6.25
N TYR A 231 13.41 -17.81 -7.23
CA TYR A 231 12.19 -18.37 -7.82
C TYR A 231 11.32 -19.08 -6.78
N GLY A 232 10.01 -18.78 -6.81
CA GLY A 232 9.04 -19.30 -5.86
C GLY A 232 9.10 -18.71 -4.46
N LYS A 233 10.08 -17.81 -4.17
CA LYS A 233 10.08 -17.08 -2.90
C LYS A 233 9.07 -15.93 -2.96
N ASN A 234 8.37 -15.68 -1.85
CA ASN A 234 7.53 -14.50 -1.67
C ASN A 234 8.42 -13.36 -1.17
N LEU A 235 8.52 -12.29 -1.96
CA LEU A 235 9.34 -11.12 -1.62
C LEU A 235 8.47 -9.88 -1.45
N GLN A 236 8.94 -8.98 -0.59
CA GLN A 236 8.44 -7.63 -0.47
C GLN A 236 9.46 -6.67 -1.08
N VAL A 237 9.05 -5.96 -2.14
CA VAL A 237 9.85 -4.92 -2.81
C VAL A 237 9.35 -3.56 -2.35
N GLN A 238 10.14 -2.85 -1.57
CA GLN A 238 9.86 -1.52 -1.06
C GLN A 238 10.38 -0.45 -2.02
N PHE A 239 9.51 0.43 -2.50
CA PHE A 239 9.86 1.52 -3.42
C PHE A 239 10.30 2.74 -2.63
N ILE A 240 11.50 3.25 -2.91
CA ILE A 240 12.13 4.34 -2.15
C ILE A 240 12.06 5.65 -2.93
N GLU A 241 12.63 5.68 -4.14
CA GLU A 241 12.75 6.87 -5.00
C GLU A 241 12.59 6.48 -6.47
N LYS A 242 12.00 7.35 -7.29
CA LYS A 242 12.01 7.20 -8.76
C LYS A 242 13.34 7.71 -9.32
N LEU A 243 14.14 6.83 -9.89
CA LEU A 243 15.46 7.19 -10.43
C LEU A 243 15.34 7.86 -11.81
N ARG A 244 14.46 7.37 -12.67
CA ARG A 244 14.28 7.85 -14.05
C ARG A 244 13.08 7.24 -14.75
N GLU A 245 12.72 7.79 -15.90
CA GLU A 245 11.76 7.23 -16.84
C GLU A 245 12.28 5.96 -17.53
N ASN A 246 11.34 5.14 -18.02
CA ASN A 246 11.65 4.03 -18.90
C ASN A 246 12.13 4.55 -20.26
N LYS A 247 13.16 3.94 -20.81
CA LYS A 247 13.66 4.27 -22.13
C LYS A 247 14.04 3.03 -22.94
N LYS A 248 13.94 3.14 -24.25
CA LYS A 248 14.48 2.14 -25.20
C LYS A 248 15.97 2.35 -25.38
N PHE A 249 16.69 1.26 -25.53
CA PHE A 249 18.15 1.28 -25.78
C PHE A 249 18.43 0.75 -27.18
N GLU A 250 19.39 1.37 -27.85
CA GLU A 250 19.81 1.02 -29.19
C GLU A 250 20.60 -0.30 -29.26
N SER A 251 21.25 -0.67 -28.13
CA SER A 251 22.00 -1.92 -27.99
C SER A 251 22.01 -2.43 -26.55
N VAL A 252 22.41 -3.70 -26.39
CA VAL A 252 22.58 -4.35 -25.07
C VAL A 252 23.66 -3.66 -24.25
N GLU A 253 24.74 -3.20 -24.91
CA GLU A 253 25.84 -2.47 -24.25
C GLU A 253 25.32 -1.16 -23.64
N LYS A 254 24.49 -0.40 -24.36
CA LYS A 254 23.89 0.83 -23.85
C LYS A 254 22.94 0.59 -22.69
N LEU A 255 22.19 -0.50 -22.73
CA LEU A 255 21.37 -0.93 -21.58
C LEU A 255 22.27 -1.22 -20.37
N LYS A 256 23.35 -2.00 -20.56
CA LYS A 256 24.29 -2.37 -19.49
C LYS A 256 24.95 -1.13 -18.88
N GLU A 257 25.49 -0.21 -19.70
CA GLU A 257 26.06 1.06 -19.23
C GLU A 257 25.08 1.86 -18.35
N GLN A 258 23.79 1.85 -18.72
CA GLN A 258 22.78 2.56 -17.93
C GLN A 258 22.49 1.84 -16.61
N LEU A 259 22.34 0.51 -16.61
CA LEU A 259 22.14 -0.27 -15.40
C LEU A 259 23.30 -0.08 -14.41
N GLU A 260 24.54 -0.04 -14.89
CA GLU A 260 25.71 0.25 -14.06
C GLU A 260 25.68 1.66 -13.45
N LYS A 261 25.13 2.66 -14.18
CA LYS A 261 24.93 4.02 -13.65
C LYS A 261 23.86 4.03 -12.56
N ASP A 262 22.75 3.32 -12.80
CA ASP A 262 21.65 3.21 -11.85
C ASP A 262 22.13 2.52 -10.55
N VAL A 263 22.88 1.42 -10.64
CA VAL A 263 23.50 0.74 -9.50
C VAL A 263 24.42 1.68 -8.73
N ARG A 264 25.32 2.40 -9.44
CA ARG A 264 26.23 3.37 -8.79
C ARG A 264 25.49 4.47 -8.08
N ARG A 265 24.34 4.94 -8.57
CA ARG A 265 23.51 5.95 -7.90
C ARG A 265 22.99 5.42 -6.57
N VAL A 266 22.42 4.22 -6.58
CA VAL A 266 21.82 3.58 -5.39
C VAL A 266 22.86 3.19 -4.34
N THR A 267 24.12 2.93 -4.74
CA THR A 267 25.20 2.50 -3.83
C THR A 267 26.11 3.63 -3.34
N LYS A 268 25.94 4.88 -3.81
CA LYS A 268 26.81 6.01 -3.45
C LYS A 268 26.65 6.53 -2.03
N ASP A 269 25.54 6.22 -1.38
CA ASP A 269 25.19 6.73 -0.05
C ASP A 269 25.59 5.78 1.09
N ASP A 270 26.53 4.84 0.82
CA ASP A 270 27.13 3.93 1.82
C ASP A 270 28.49 4.41 2.27
#